data_51f8609253716a7bc6d83f9ef8542d68
#
_entry.id   51f8609253716a7bc6d83f9ef8542d68
#
_cell.length_a   1.000
_cell.length_b   1.000
_cell.length_c   1.000
_cell.angle_alpha   90.00
_cell.angle_beta   90.00
_cell.angle_gamma   90.00
#
_symmetry.space_group_name_H-M   'P 1'
#
loop_
_entity.id
_entity.type
_entity.pdbx_description
1 polymer ?
#
loop_
_entity_poly.entity_id
_entity_poly.type
_entity_poly.pdbx_seq_one_letter_code
_entity_poly.pdbx_strand_id
1 'polypeptide(L)'
;MKKRRVVIGVLGTVLDKRGKRANRFKKWRPTVGLCQQADFPVDRLELLHQPRDENMAQKLIDDVAQLSPHTEVRPHTIEINDPWDFEEVYAAFLDFANRYRFDTENEEYLVHITTGTHVAQICWFLLTEARYLPASLLQTSPAPKGAADDAVAAGIYSVIDLDLSRYATLTSRFQREQQQSVSFLKAGIETRNATFNALIDRIERVAIRSTDP
;
A
#
# COMPACT_ATOMS: atom_id res chain seq x y z
N MET A 1 23.42 11.67 -7.52
CA MET A 1 22.30 12.32 -8.24
C MET A 1 21.00 11.91 -7.54
N LYS A 2 19.96 12.76 -7.56
CA LYS A 2 18.64 12.38 -7.05
C LYS A 2 18.02 11.36 -8.01
N LYS A 3 17.54 10.22 -7.51
CA LYS A 3 16.85 9.22 -8.33
C LYS A 3 15.54 9.78 -8.86
N ARG A 4 15.13 9.34 -10.06
CA ARG A 4 13.80 9.63 -10.60
C ARG A 4 12.75 8.87 -9.78
N ARG A 5 11.67 9.54 -9.43
CA ARG A 5 10.58 8.93 -8.65
C ARG A 5 9.54 8.34 -9.58
N VAL A 6 9.36 7.04 -9.48
CA VAL A 6 8.39 6.27 -10.26
C VAL A 6 7.33 5.72 -9.32
N VAL A 7 6.07 6.04 -9.61
CA VAL A 7 4.93 5.53 -8.85
C VAL A 7 4.20 4.49 -9.70
N ILE A 8 3.90 3.34 -9.12
CA ILE A 8 3.11 2.26 -9.71
C ILE A 8 1.76 2.24 -8.99
N GLY A 9 0.66 2.24 -9.73
CA GLY A 9 -0.66 2.21 -9.09
C GLY A 9 -1.76 1.76 -10.04
N VAL A 10 -2.88 1.32 -9.45
CA VAL A 10 -4.08 0.92 -10.19
C VAL A 10 -5.02 2.11 -10.34
N LEU A 11 -5.65 2.27 -11.49
CA LEU A 11 -6.67 3.27 -11.74
C LEU A 11 -7.82 3.17 -10.72
N GLY A 12 -8.08 4.26 -10.01
CA GLY A 12 -9.15 4.35 -9.03
C GLY A 12 -10.51 4.61 -9.68
N THR A 13 -11.21 3.57 -10.14
CA THR A 13 -12.47 3.70 -10.90
C THR A 13 -13.58 4.46 -10.17
N VAL A 14 -13.52 4.56 -8.85
CA VAL A 14 -14.45 5.32 -8.00
C VAL A 14 -13.86 6.67 -7.59
N LEU A 15 -12.66 6.66 -7.01
CA LEU A 15 -12.06 7.85 -6.41
C LEU A 15 -11.49 8.81 -7.47
N ASP A 16 -10.82 8.29 -8.50
CA ASP A 16 -10.25 9.11 -9.57
C ASP A 16 -11.32 9.60 -10.58
N LYS A 17 -12.53 9.04 -10.53
CA LYS A 17 -13.68 9.49 -11.35
C LYS A 17 -14.38 10.72 -10.79
N ARG A 18 -14.02 11.18 -9.59
CA ARG A 18 -14.74 12.26 -8.89
C ARG A 18 -14.73 13.58 -9.67
N GLY A 19 -15.88 14.24 -9.67
CA GLY A 19 -16.10 15.55 -10.31
C GLY A 19 -16.44 15.45 -11.79
N LYS A 20 -17.22 16.44 -12.28
CA LYS A 20 -17.62 16.56 -13.68
C LYS A 20 -17.01 17.82 -14.28
N ARG A 21 -16.59 17.77 -15.56
CA ARG A 21 -16.01 18.91 -16.31
C ARG A 21 -14.88 19.58 -15.49
N ALA A 22 -14.82 20.92 -15.46
CA ALA A 22 -13.80 21.67 -14.72
C ALA A 22 -13.84 21.44 -13.18
N ASN A 23 -15.00 21.07 -12.62
CA ASN A 23 -15.10 20.82 -11.18
C ASN A 23 -14.27 19.61 -10.70
N ARG A 24 -13.86 18.72 -11.63
CA ARG A 24 -12.98 17.59 -11.28
C ARG A 24 -11.59 18.02 -10.78
N PHE A 25 -11.12 19.17 -11.20
CA PHE A 25 -9.84 19.74 -10.77
C PHE A 25 -9.86 20.31 -9.35
N LYS A 26 -11.06 20.53 -8.79
CA LYS A 26 -11.26 20.98 -7.40
C LYS A 26 -11.55 19.83 -6.43
N LYS A 27 -11.60 18.60 -6.93
CA LYS A 27 -11.90 17.42 -6.11
C LYS A 27 -10.65 16.60 -5.93
N TRP A 28 -10.43 16.16 -4.70
CA TRP A 28 -9.39 15.20 -4.43
C TRP A 28 -9.65 13.90 -5.18
N ARG A 29 -8.69 13.53 -5.99
CA ARG A 29 -8.61 12.30 -6.76
C ARG A 29 -7.23 11.71 -6.46
N PRO A 30 -7.13 10.53 -5.82
CA PRO A 30 -5.89 10.03 -5.24
C PRO A 30 -4.68 10.07 -6.19
N THR A 31 -4.86 9.54 -7.39
CA THR A 31 -3.77 9.44 -8.37
C THR A 31 -3.37 10.80 -8.95
N VAL A 32 -4.34 11.63 -9.27
CA VAL A 32 -4.09 12.98 -9.82
C VAL A 32 -3.53 13.90 -8.74
N GLY A 33 -4.08 13.84 -7.51
CA GLY A 33 -3.61 14.65 -6.39
C GLY A 33 -2.18 14.31 -5.98
N LEU A 34 -1.79 13.04 -6.09
CA LEU A 34 -0.41 12.61 -5.84
C LEU A 34 0.58 13.30 -6.80
N CYS A 35 0.22 13.44 -8.08
CA CYS A 35 1.08 14.11 -9.06
C CYS A 35 1.19 15.63 -8.85
N GLN A 36 0.33 16.22 -8.00
CA GLN A 36 0.32 17.66 -7.69
C GLN A 36 1.13 18.04 -6.43
N GLN A 37 1.76 17.07 -5.75
CA GLN A 37 2.55 17.33 -4.54
C GLN A 37 3.84 18.08 -4.89
N ALA A 38 3.96 19.33 -4.45
CA ALA A 38 5.11 20.18 -4.77
C ALA A 38 6.42 19.70 -4.10
N ASP A 39 6.32 19.15 -2.90
CA ASP A 39 7.44 18.60 -2.12
C ASP A 39 7.77 17.15 -2.47
N PHE A 40 6.90 16.50 -3.26
CA PHE A 40 7.03 15.10 -3.67
C PHE A 40 6.79 14.93 -5.18
N PRO A 41 7.63 15.53 -6.03
CA PRO A 41 7.44 15.42 -7.49
C PRO A 41 7.53 13.97 -7.94
N VAL A 42 6.54 13.56 -8.75
CA VAL A 42 6.48 12.25 -9.40
C VAL A 42 6.99 12.43 -10.83
N ASP A 43 8.12 11.80 -11.16
CA ASP A 43 8.69 11.90 -12.51
C ASP A 43 7.95 10.98 -13.49
N ARG A 44 7.49 9.82 -13.02
CA ARG A 44 6.74 8.86 -13.86
C ARG A 44 5.68 8.12 -13.05
N LEU A 45 4.49 7.96 -13.64
CA LEU A 45 3.39 7.17 -13.12
C LEU A 45 3.14 5.97 -14.06
N GLU A 46 3.32 4.76 -13.55
CA GLU A 46 2.94 3.51 -14.20
C GLU A 46 1.50 3.20 -13.78
N LEU A 47 0.55 3.48 -14.69
CA LEU A 47 -0.89 3.40 -14.41
C LEU A 47 -1.46 2.07 -14.90
N LEU A 48 -1.76 1.14 -13.99
CA LEU A 48 -2.40 -0.12 -14.32
C LEU A 48 -3.92 0.09 -14.42
N HIS A 49 -4.52 -0.40 -15.51
CA HIS A 49 -5.97 -0.33 -15.72
C HIS A 49 -6.49 -1.54 -16.49
N GLN A 50 -7.79 -1.80 -16.40
CA GLN A 50 -8.43 -2.83 -17.19
C GLN A 50 -8.81 -2.30 -18.58
N PRO A 51 -8.94 -3.15 -19.62
CA PRO A 51 -9.34 -2.73 -20.97
C PRO A 51 -10.65 -1.93 -20.97
N ARG A 52 -11.62 -2.31 -20.15
CA ARG A 52 -12.92 -1.63 -20.01
C ARG A 52 -12.83 -0.21 -19.46
N ASP A 53 -11.73 0.13 -18.80
CA ASP A 53 -11.51 1.43 -18.14
C ASP A 53 -10.57 2.35 -18.94
N GLU A 54 -10.19 1.97 -20.16
CA GLU A 54 -9.22 2.71 -21.01
C GLU A 54 -9.62 4.18 -21.22
N ASN A 55 -10.90 4.46 -21.50
CA ASN A 55 -11.37 5.83 -21.65
C ASN A 55 -11.19 6.67 -20.38
N MET A 56 -11.30 6.03 -19.22
CA MET A 56 -11.08 6.69 -17.94
C MET A 56 -9.59 6.89 -17.67
N ALA A 57 -8.77 5.90 -18.01
CA ALA A 57 -7.31 6.00 -17.94
C ALA A 57 -6.81 7.14 -18.81
N GLN A 58 -7.25 7.23 -20.09
CA GLN A 58 -6.87 8.32 -20.97
C GLN A 58 -7.25 9.70 -20.41
N LYS A 59 -8.45 9.82 -19.86
CA LYS A 59 -8.88 11.08 -19.23
C LYS A 59 -8.02 11.45 -18.01
N LEU A 60 -7.58 10.48 -17.25
CA LEU A 60 -6.66 10.72 -16.11
C LEU A 60 -5.30 11.17 -16.63
N ILE A 61 -4.78 10.54 -17.68
CA ILE A 61 -3.53 10.92 -18.35
C ILE A 61 -3.57 12.38 -18.80
N ASP A 62 -4.66 12.77 -19.49
CA ASP A 62 -4.86 14.14 -19.95
C ASP A 62 -4.91 15.14 -18.79
N ASP A 63 -5.58 14.77 -17.70
CA ASP A 63 -5.69 15.60 -16.50
C ASP A 63 -4.32 15.76 -15.80
N VAL A 64 -3.52 14.69 -15.70
CA VAL A 64 -2.16 14.75 -15.14
C VAL A 64 -1.27 15.60 -16.05
N ALA A 65 -1.31 15.42 -17.36
CA ALA A 65 -0.54 16.22 -18.29
C ALA A 65 -0.85 17.73 -18.18
N GLN A 66 -2.11 18.08 -17.87
CA GLN A 66 -2.51 19.47 -17.65
C GLN A 66 -2.03 20.04 -16.30
N LEU A 67 -2.10 19.24 -15.22
CA LEU A 67 -1.85 19.71 -13.86
C LEU A 67 -0.40 19.51 -13.40
N SER A 68 0.27 18.51 -13.95
CA SER A 68 1.64 18.10 -13.63
C SER A 68 2.40 17.73 -14.90
N PRO A 69 2.72 18.68 -15.76
CA PRO A 69 3.31 18.43 -17.08
C PRO A 69 4.71 17.78 -17.01
N HIS A 70 5.34 17.76 -15.84
CA HIS A 70 6.60 17.06 -15.59
C HIS A 70 6.43 15.57 -15.33
N THR A 71 5.22 15.10 -15.06
CA THR A 71 4.92 13.69 -14.78
C THR A 71 4.61 12.95 -16.07
N GLU A 72 5.47 12.02 -16.46
CA GLU A 72 5.19 11.07 -17.54
C GLU A 72 4.21 9.99 -17.05
N VAL A 73 3.08 9.80 -17.74
CA VAL A 73 2.13 8.71 -17.39
C VAL A 73 2.23 7.60 -18.43
N ARG A 74 2.49 6.39 -18.00
CA ARG A 74 2.54 5.17 -18.83
C ARG A 74 1.40 4.24 -18.46
N PRO A 75 0.40 4.03 -19.34
CA PRO A 75 -0.66 3.09 -19.10
C PRO A 75 -0.19 1.64 -19.31
N HIS A 76 -0.65 0.75 -18.43
CA HIS A 76 -0.45 -0.69 -18.52
C HIS A 76 -1.80 -1.39 -18.41
N THR A 77 -2.17 -2.11 -19.47
CA THR A 77 -3.39 -2.92 -19.44
C THR A 77 -3.15 -4.21 -18.69
N ILE A 78 -4.01 -4.49 -17.72
CA ILE A 78 -4.06 -5.74 -16.96
C ILE A 78 -5.46 -6.35 -17.08
N GLU A 79 -5.55 -7.66 -17.23
CA GLU A 79 -6.82 -8.38 -17.32
C GLU A 79 -7.12 -9.03 -15.97
N ILE A 80 -8.24 -8.64 -15.36
CA ILE A 80 -8.75 -9.17 -14.10
C ILE A 80 -10.26 -9.30 -14.27
N ASN A 81 -10.80 -10.53 -14.24
CA ASN A 81 -12.24 -10.75 -14.41
C ASN A 81 -12.97 -10.39 -13.12
N ASP A 82 -12.49 -10.91 -11.99
CA ASP A 82 -13.02 -10.57 -10.67
C ASP A 82 -11.97 -9.82 -9.84
N PRO A 83 -12.12 -8.50 -9.66
CA PRO A 83 -11.19 -7.70 -8.84
C PRO A 83 -11.28 -7.97 -7.32
N TRP A 84 -12.17 -8.88 -6.90
CA TRP A 84 -12.29 -9.36 -5.53
C TRP A 84 -11.71 -10.76 -5.34
N ASP A 85 -11.35 -11.46 -6.41
CA ASP A 85 -10.63 -12.73 -6.36
C ASP A 85 -9.15 -12.48 -6.07
N PHE A 86 -8.68 -13.01 -4.94
CA PHE A 86 -7.31 -12.79 -4.48
C PHE A 86 -6.27 -13.41 -5.42
N GLU A 87 -6.53 -14.63 -5.88
CA GLU A 87 -5.59 -15.39 -6.71
C GLU A 87 -5.41 -14.70 -8.08
N GLU A 88 -6.52 -14.27 -8.69
CA GLU A 88 -6.51 -13.60 -9.98
C GLU A 88 -5.80 -12.24 -9.92
N VAL A 89 -6.09 -11.43 -8.89
CA VAL A 89 -5.46 -10.12 -8.71
C VAL A 89 -3.97 -10.28 -8.39
N TYR A 90 -3.62 -11.21 -7.51
CA TYR A 90 -2.22 -11.48 -7.17
C TYR A 90 -1.41 -11.93 -8.39
N ALA A 91 -1.95 -12.86 -9.18
CA ALA A 91 -1.31 -13.35 -10.41
C ALA A 91 -1.10 -12.21 -11.41
N ALA A 92 -2.11 -11.37 -11.65
CA ALA A 92 -1.99 -10.25 -12.60
C ALA A 92 -0.91 -9.24 -12.17
N PHE A 93 -0.81 -8.93 -10.88
CA PHE A 93 0.20 -8.01 -10.37
C PHE A 93 1.60 -8.63 -10.34
N LEU A 94 1.71 -9.91 -10.04
CA LEU A 94 2.98 -10.64 -10.11
C LEU A 94 3.49 -10.72 -11.55
N ASP A 95 2.61 -10.96 -12.51
CA ASP A 95 2.93 -10.95 -13.93
C ASP A 95 3.40 -9.57 -14.41
N PHE A 96 2.78 -8.50 -13.93
CA PHE A 96 3.28 -7.15 -14.16
C PHE A 96 4.68 -6.98 -13.58
N ALA A 97 4.89 -7.33 -12.32
CA ALA A 97 6.18 -7.19 -11.63
C ALA A 97 7.30 -7.97 -12.35
N ASN A 98 7.02 -9.19 -12.84
CA ASN A 98 7.99 -10.03 -13.55
C ASN A 98 8.35 -9.50 -14.95
N ARG A 99 7.42 -8.80 -15.61
CA ARG A 99 7.66 -8.23 -16.95
C ARG A 99 8.26 -6.83 -16.91
N TYR A 100 8.04 -6.10 -15.83
CA TYR A 100 8.53 -4.74 -15.68
C TYR A 100 10.04 -4.72 -15.41
N ARG A 101 10.77 -3.85 -16.10
CA ARG A 101 12.22 -3.71 -15.92
C ARG A 101 12.51 -2.58 -14.95
N PHE A 102 12.88 -2.94 -13.73
CA PHE A 102 13.26 -2.00 -12.69
C PHE A 102 14.70 -1.52 -12.88
N ASP A 103 14.92 -0.21 -12.82
CA ASP A 103 16.24 0.43 -12.78
C ASP A 103 16.47 1.04 -11.39
N THR A 104 16.79 0.19 -10.42
CA THR A 104 16.97 0.61 -9.04
C THR A 104 18.22 1.46 -8.79
N GLU A 105 19.13 1.57 -9.76
CA GLU A 105 20.28 2.46 -9.68
C GLU A 105 19.88 3.92 -9.88
N ASN A 106 19.02 4.19 -10.86
CA ASN A 106 18.61 5.53 -11.26
C ASN A 106 17.20 5.93 -10.81
N GLU A 107 16.37 4.97 -10.42
CA GLU A 107 14.96 5.18 -10.09
C GLU A 107 14.62 4.71 -8.66
N GLU A 108 13.73 5.46 -8.02
CA GLU A 108 13.10 5.14 -6.74
C GLU A 108 11.65 4.76 -7.05
N TYR A 109 11.25 3.55 -6.63
CA TYR A 109 9.91 3.02 -6.90
C TYR A 109 9.02 3.08 -5.68
N LEU A 110 7.77 3.48 -5.90
CA LEU A 110 6.72 3.48 -4.88
C LEU A 110 5.45 2.84 -5.45
N VAL A 111 4.75 2.08 -4.63
CA VAL A 111 3.46 1.48 -4.97
C VAL A 111 2.35 2.26 -4.29
N HIS A 112 1.47 2.88 -5.08
CA HIS A 112 0.33 3.64 -4.61
C HIS A 112 -0.82 2.70 -4.24
N ILE A 113 -1.08 2.54 -2.94
CA ILE A 113 -2.06 1.58 -2.40
C ILE A 113 -3.43 2.18 -2.08
N THR A 114 -3.66 3.47 -2.34
CA THR A 114 -4.96 4.11 -2.00
C THR A 114 -6.09 3.72 -2.94
N THR A 115 -5.77 3.32 -4.16
CA THR A 115 -6.72 2.97 -5.21
C THR A 115 -6.79 1.45 -5.42
N GLY A 116 -7.85 1.00 -6.08
CA GLY A 116 -8.15 -0.42 -6.25
C GLY A 116 -9.08 -0.97 -5.16
N THR A 117 -9.35 -2.26 -5.20
CA THR A 117 -10.07 -2.99 -4.15
C THR A 117 -9.18 -3.24 -2.94
N HIS A 118 -9.75 -3.66 -1.81
CA HIS A 118 -8.96 -4.10 -0.66
C HIS A 118 -8.05 -5.30 -1.02
N VAL A 119 -8.53 -6.17 -1.91
CA VAL A 119 -7.72 -7.29 -2.43
C VAL A 119 -6.49 -6.77 -3.16
N ALA A 120 -6.65 -5.78 -4.04
CA ALA A 120 -5.53 -5.15 -4.74
C ALA A 120 -4.52 -4.52 -3.77
N GLN A 121 -5.00 -3.87 -2.70
CA GLN A 121 -4.13 -3.28 -1.67
C GLN A 121 -3.32 -4.35 -0.94
N ILE A 122 -3.94 -5.47 -0.57
CA ILE A 122 -3.27 -6.61 0.08
C ILE A 122 -2.24 -7.23 -0.87
N CYS A 123 -2.58 -7.44 -2.13
CA CYS A 123 -1.65 -7.99 -3.13
C CYS A 123 -0.43 -7.08 -3.32
N TRP A 124 -0.62 -5.76 -3.42
CA TRP A 124 0.50 -4.80 -3.47
C TRP A 124 1.41 -4.90 -2.25
N PHE A 125 0.80 -4.95 -1.06
CA PHE A 125 1.55 -5.11 0.19
C PHE A 125 2.40 -6.39 0.16
N LEU A 126 1.80 -7.53 -0.17
CA LEU A 126 2.49 -8.82 -0.18
C LEU A 126 3.61 -8.88 -1.22
N LEU A 127 3.38 -8.38 -2.44
CA LEU A 127 4.41 -8.36 -3.49
C LEU A 127 5.58 -7.44 -3.16
N THR A 128 5.31 -6.32 -2.48
CA THR A 128 6.35 -5.39 -2.02
C THR A 128 7.14 -6.00 -0.87
N GLU A 129 6.47 -6.61 0.11
CA GLU A 129 7.10 -7.26 1.26
C GLU A 129 7.96 -8.46 0.83
N ALA A 130 7.43 -9.26 -0.11
CA ALA A 130 8.16 -10.39 -0.70
C ALA A 130 9.27 -9.99 -1.68
N ARG A 131 9.51 -8.67 -1.87
CA ARG A 131 10.57 -8.13 -2.74
C ARG A 131 10.42 -8.45 -4.24
N TYR A 132 9.23 -8.82 -4.70
CA TYR A 132 8.93 -8.88 -6.15
C TYR A 132 8.90 -7.48 -6.77
N LEU A 133 8.55 -6.47 -5.95
CA LEU A 133 8.62 -5.06 -6.29
C LEU A 133 9.68 -4.40 -5.41
N PRO A 134 10.78 -3.87 -5.98
CA PRO A 134 11.79 -3.13 -5.22
C PRO A 134 11.29 -1.71 -4.91
N ALA A 135 10.20 -1.60 -4.17
CA ALA A 135 9.45 -0.39 -3.96
C ALA A 135 9.11 -0.18 -2.47
N SER A 136 8.78 1.06 -2.10
CA SER A 136 8.11 1.38 -0.84
C SER A 136 6.62 1.57 -1.08
N LEU A 137 5.79 1.39 -0.06
CA LEU A 137 4.36 1.66 -0.16
C LEU A 137 4.06 3.14 0.00
N LEU A 138 3.12 3.65 -0.78
CA LEU A 138 2.68 5.04 -0.78
C LEU A 138 1.17 5.10 -0.61
N GLN A 139 0.73 5.84 0.38
CA GLN A 139 -0.69 6.10 0.65
C GLN A 139 -1.01 7.57 0.44
N THR A 140 -2.19 7.86 -0.10
CA THR A 140 -2.73 9.22 -0.16
C THR A 140 -4.06 9.30 0.58
N SER A 141 -4.39 10.47 1.10
CA SER A 141 -5.68 10.75 1.75
C SER A 141 -6.15 12.18 1.46
N PRO A 142 -7.45 12.47 1.66
CA PRO A 142 -7.95 13.83 1.54
C PRO A 142 -7.23 14.79 2.49
N ALA A 143 -7.09 16.04 2.09
CA ALA A 143 -6.61 17.09 2.99
C ALA A 143 -7.53 17.27 4.21
N PRO A 144 -7.01 17.76 5.35
CA PRO A 144 -7.79 18.09 6.52
C PRO A 144 -8.89 19.12 6.21
N LYS A 145 -9.96 19.10 7.01
CA LYS A 145 -11.03 20.10 6.88
C LYS A 145 -10.47 21.52 7.09
N GLY A 146 -10.83 22.44 6.20
CA GLY A 146 -10.38 23.82 6.24
C GLY A 146 -9.07 24.11 5.49
N ALA A 147 -8.50 23.13 4.78
CA ALA A 147 -7.37 23.36 3.89
C ALA A 147 -7.75 24.25 2.70
N ALA A 148 -6.78 24.95 2.12
CA ALA A 148 -6.96 25.75 0.90
C ALA A 148 -7.37 24.87 -0.29
N ASP A 149 -8.00 25.44 -1.30
CA ASP A 149 -8.61 24.71 -2.43
C ASP A 149 -7.62 23.83 -3.20
N ASP A 150 -6.42 24.29 -3.44
CA ASP A 150 -5.33 23.56 -4.08
C ASP A 150 -4.83 22.39 -3.21
N ALA A 151 -4.67 22.61 -1.90
CA ALA A 151 -4.36 21.55 -0.95
C ALA A 151 -5.49 20.51 -0.87
N VAL A 152 -6.75 20.93 -1.00
CA VAL A 152 -7.90 20.00 -1.06
C VAL A 152 -7.83 19.12 -2.31
N ALA A 153 -7.43 19.65 -3.45
CA ALA A 153 -7.30 18.90 -4.70
C ALA A 153 -6.11 17.93 -4.67
N ALA A 154 -4.97 18.36 -4.13
CA ALA A 154 -3.76 17.55 -3.99
C ALA A 154 -3.91 16.46 -2.92
N GLY A 155 -4.62 16.73 -1.81
CA GLY A 155 -4.64 15.85 -0.64
C GLY A 155 -3.30 15.82 0.09
N ILE A 156 -3.09 14.78 0.86
CA ILE A 156 -1.82 14.50 1.56
C ILE A 156 -1.32 13.11 1.20
N TYR A 157 -0.02 12.89 1.28
CA TYR A 157 0.61 11.59 1.04
C TYR A 157 1.41 11.13 2.27
N SER A 158 1.64 9.83 2.35
CA SER A 158 2.51 9.21 3.34
C SER A 158 3.22 8.01 2.71
N VAL A 159 4.53 7.97 2.82
CA VAL A 159 5.32 6.78 2.47
C VAL A 159 5.31 5.86 3.68
N ILE A 160 4.89 4.62 3.47
CA ILE A 160 4.82 3.59 4.51
C ILE A 160 6.14 2.83 4.47
N ASP A 161 6.87 2.94 5.56
CA ASP A 161 8.06 2.14 5.78
C ASP A 161 7.64 0.85 6.50
N LEU A 162 7.85 -0.28 5.84
CA LEU A 162 7.52 -1.60 6.39
C LEU A 162 8.60 -2.13 7.35
N ASP A 163 9.68 -1.39 7.57
CA ASP A 163 10.67 -1.75 8.58
C ASP A 163 10.06 -1.66 9.99
N LEU A 164 9.58 -2.81 10.47
CA LEU A 164 8.97 -2.95 11.79
C LEU A 164 9.91 -2.55 12.93
N SER A 165 11.23 -2.48 12.69
CA SER A 165 12.19 -2.00 13.70
C SER A 165 11.94 -0.54 14.11
N ARG A 166 11.39 0.27 13.20
CA ARG A 166 10.95 1.65 13.47
C ARG A 166 9.69 1.74 14.31
N TYR A 167 8.92 0.67 14.37
CA TYR A 167 7.72 0.58 15.20
C TYR A 167 8.00 -0.12 16.54
N ALA A 168 9.15 0.16 17.16
CA ALA A 168 9.55 -0.42 18.45
C ALA A 168 8.45 -0.32 19.51
N THR A 169 7.63 0.72 19.46
CA THR A 169 6.44 0.90 20.32
C THR A 169 5.36 -0.16 20.03
N LEU A 170 5.14 -0.53 18.78
CA LEU A 170 4.18 -1.58 18.40
C LEU A 170 4.72 -2.96 18.79
N THR A 171 5.99 -3.22 18.51
CA THR A 171 6.66 -4.48 18.88
C THR A 171 6.65 -4.68 20.39
N SER A 172 6.98 -3.65 21.19
CA SER A 172 6.95 -3.72 22.65
C SER A 172 5.52 -3.85 23.20
N ARG A 173 4.51 -3.30 22.52
CA ARG A 173 3.10 -3.47 22.86
C ARG A 173 2.64 -4.90 22.58
N PHE A 174 2.97 -5.43 21.41
CA PHE A 174 2.66 -6.81 21.03
C PHE A 174 3.32 -7.82 21.97
N GLN A 175 4.58 -7.61 22.33
CA GLN A 175 5.29 -8.45 23.31
C GLN A 175 4.65 -8.36 24.69
N ARG A 176 4.21 -7.18 25.15
CA ARG A 176 3.48 -7.03 26.41
C ARG A 176 2.12 -7.74 26.38
N GLU A 177 1.38 -7.63 25.30
CA GLU A 177 0.09 -8.32 25.14
C GLU A 177 0.27 -9.84 25.12
N GLN A 178 1.30 -10.36 24.45
CA GLN A 178 1.63 -11.78 24.51
C GLN A 178 2.02 -12.23 25.94
N GLN A 179 2.87 -11.47 26.62
CA GLN A 179 3.25 -11.78 28.01
C GLN A 179 2.05 -11.73 28.96
N GLN A 180 1.14 -10.78 28.78
CA GLN A 180 -0.10 -10.69 29.56
C GLN A 180 -1.04 -11.86 29.28
N SER A 181 -1.17 -12.30 28.02
CA SER A 181 -1.99 -13.47 27.66
C SER A 181 -1.46 -14.76 28.28
N VAL A 182 -0.13 -14.93 28.28
CA VAL A 182 0.53 -16.07 28.93
C VAL A 182 0.37 -15.99 30.44
N SER A 183 0.53 -14.83 31.05
CA SER A 183 0.32 -14.60 32.48
C SER A 183 -1.14 -14.86 32.90
N PHE A 184 -2.11 -14.45 32.04
CA PHE A 184 -3.53 -14.69 32.28
C PHE A 184 -3.88 -16.21 32.20
N LEU A 185 -3.30 -16.92 31.23
CA LEU A 185 -3.44 -18.38 31.15
C LEU A 185 -2.85 -19.06 32.39
N LYS A 186 -1.70 -18.62 32.91
CA LYS A 186 -1.11 -19.09 34.15
C LYS A 186 -1.99 -18.79 35.37
N ALA A 187 -2.49 -17.57 35.51
CA ALA A 187 -3.32 -17.17 36.64
C ALA A 187 -4.67 -17.90 36.71
N GLY A 188 -5.19 -18.38 35.55
CA GLY A 188 -6.45 -19.14 35.49
C GLY A 188 -6.28 -20.66 35.75
N ILE A 189 -5.07 -21.18 35.77
CA ILE A 189 -4.78 -22.64 35.84
C ILE A 189 -3.87 -23.00 37.04
N GLU A 190 -3.66 -22.12 38.01
CA GLU A 190 -2.91 -22.49 39.22
C GLU A 190 -3.64 -23.61 39.97
N THR A 191 -3.18 -24.83 39.73
CA THR A 191 -3.66 -26.01 40.46
C THR A 191 -2.63 -26.40 41.52
N ARG A 192 -3.09 -27.05 42.59
CA ARG A 192 -2.21 -27.64 43.59
C ARG A 192 -1.42 -28.86 43.07
N ASN A 193 -1.59 -29.21 41.82
CA ASN A 193 -0.92 -30.36 41.22
C ASN A 193 0.42 -29.92 40.57
N ALA A 194 1.52 -30.21 41.25
CA ALA A 194 2.88 -29.87 40.82
C ALA A 194 3.24 -30.46 39.44
N THR A 195 2.73 -31.67 39.12
CA THR A 195 2.97 -32.32 37.82
C THR A 195 2.27 -31.60 36.68
N PHE A 196 1.05 -31.12 36.90
CA PHE A 196 0.29 -30.35 35.94
C PHE A 196 0.93 -28.98 35.67
N ASN A 197 1.36 -28.30 36.73
CA ASN A 197 2.06 -27.03 36.62
C ASN A 197 3.38 -27.16 35.85
N ALA A 198 4.16 -28.24 36.12
CA ALA A 198 5.39 -28.55 35.38
C ALA A 198 5.12 -28.85 33.87
N LEU A 199 3.98 -29.48 33.57
CA LEU A 199 3.55 -29.72 32.17
C LEU A 199 3.22 -28.42 31.45
N ILE A 200 2.49 -27.55 32.10
CA ILE A 200 2.15 -26.21 31.52
C ILE A 200 3.42 -25.39 31.30
N ASP A 201 4.36 -25.34 32.24
CA ASP A 201 5.65 -24.68 32.09
C ASP A 201 6.51 -25.27 30.96
N ARG A 202 6.34 -26.55 30.67
CA ARG A 202 7.04 -27.24 29.58
C ARG A 202 6.40 -26.88 28.21
N ILE A 203 5.07 -26.89 28.12
CA ILE A 203 4.32 -26.49 26.94
C ILE A 203 4.63 -25.03 26.58
N GLU A 204 4.64 -24.13 27.56
CA GLU A 204 4.97 -22.74 27.43
C GLU A 204 6.38 -22.54 26.86
N ARG A 205 7.38 -23.26 27.42
CA ARG A 205 8.77 -23.19 26.90
C ARG A 205 8.90 -23.69 25.47
N VAL A 206 8.12 -24.69 25.08
CA VAL A 206 8.10 -25.18 23.68
C VAL A 206 7.43 -24.19 22.79
N ALA A 207 6.26 -23.64 23.19
CA ALA A 207 5.53 -22.63 22.39
C ALA A 207 6.34 -21.34 22.16
N ILE A 208 7.11 -20.88 23.17
CA ILE A 208 7.97 -19.68 23.06
C ILE A 208 9.24 -19.95 22.23
N ARG A 209 9.75 -21.17 22.21
CA ARG A 209 11.00 -21.53 21.52
C ARG A 209 10.79 -22.14 20.15
N SER A 210 9.59 -22.59 19.82
CA SER A 210 9.25 -23.08 18.50
C SER A 210 9.13 -21.89 17.54
N THR A 211 10.15 -21.67 16.74
CA THR A 211 10.19 -20.72 15.63
C THR A 211 9.80 -21.38 14.32
N ASP A 212 9.42 -22.64 14.33
CA ASP A 212 8.92 -23.35 13.16
C ASP A 212 7.41 -23.17 13.03
N PRO A 213 6.93 -22.86 11.80
CA PRO A 213 5.50 -22.72 11.49
C PRO A 213 4.77 -24.06 11.62
#